data_96422cbb5dec4b2fc7bfb1e14176c1b6
#
_entry.id   96422cbb5dec4b2fc7bfb1e14176c1b6
#
_cell.length_a   1.000
_cell.length_b   1.000
_cell.length_c   1.000
_cell.angle_alpha   90.00
_cell.angle_beta   90.00
_cell.angle_gamma   90.00
#
_symmetry.space_group_name_H-M   'P 1'
#
loop_
_entity.id
_entity.type
_entity.pdbx_description
1 polymer ?
#
loop_
_entity_poly.entity_id
_entity_poly.type
_entity_poly.pdbx_seq_one_letter_code
_entity_poly.pdbx_strand_id
1 'polypeptide(L)'
;MLFRSISEWSKIESDPKVRHFVDGKKQTYKQSEEYIKKNILSYDNNGFGRYAVRFKKNKQLIGMCGFLEEDYGIDFGYRYTPTVWRNGIGFDVAKLVLNYGIKKLKLYKILALTHEDNHGSIRILEKLDFIKKNKIILHKQNTYIFKLEIKNNK
;
A
#
# COMPACT_ATOMS: atom_id res chain seq x y z
N MET A 1 2.82 -11.22 -2.15
CA MET A 1 3.92 -10.90 -3.09
C MET A 1 4.89 -12.08 -3.11
N LEU A 2 5.23 -12.63 -4.29
CA LEU A 2 6.04 -13.85 -4.41
C LEU A 2 7.54 -13.53 -4.46
N PHE A 3 8.40 -14.46 -4.03
CA PHE A 3 9.87 -14.36 -4.10
C PHE A 3 10.38 -13.94 -5.48
N ARG A 4 9.79 -14.45 -6.56
CA ARG A 4 10.11 -14.06 -7.95
C ARG A 4 9.91 -12.58 -8.26
N SER A 5 9.23 -11.84 -7.39
CA SER A 5 8.98 -10.40 -7.56
C SER A 5 10.10 -9.51 -6.99
N ILE A 6 11.14 -10.06 -6.35
CA ILE A 6 12.17 -9.27 -5.67
C ILE A 6 12.88 -8.33 -6.65
N SER A 7 13.36 -8.86 -7.77
CA SER A 7 14.09 -8.07 -8.77
C SER A 7 13.24 -6.95 -9.37
N GLU A 8 11.99 -7.25 -9.73
CA GLU A 8 11.06 -6.25 -10.28
C GLU A 8 10.68 -5.21 -9.22
N TRP A 9 10.41 -5.66 -7.98
CA TRP A 9 10.07 -4.80 -6.87
C TRP A 9 11.24 -3.86 -6.50
N SER A 10 12.45 -4.37 -6.46
CA SER A 10 13.66 -3.59 -6.20
C SER A 10 13.85 -2.46 -7.22
N LYS A 11 13.52 -2.68 -8.49
CA LYS A 11 13.54 -1.63 -9.52
C LYS A 11 12.54 -0.51 -9.21
N ILE A 12 11.33 -0.85 -8.77
CA ILE A 12 10.32 0.13 -8.37
C ILE A 12 10.78 0.91 -7.14
N GLU A 13 11.31 0.25 -6.12
CA GLU A 13 11.78 0.86 -4.87
C GLU A 13 13.09 1.64 -5.01
N SER A 14 13.82 1.45 -6.10
CA SER A 14 15.00 2.26 -6.42
C SER A 14 14.66 3.58 -7.13
N ASP A 15 13.42 3.75 -7.59
CA ASP A 15 12.98 4.99 -8.23
C ASP A 15 12.78 6.10 -7.18
N PRO A 16 13.52 7.22 -7.28
CA PRO A 16 13.39 8.32 -6.32
C PRO A 16 11.98 8.94 -6.29
N LYS A 17 11.25 8.92 -7.41
CA LYS A 17 9.86 9.43 -7.47
C LYS A 17 8.94 8.57 -6.61
N VAL A 18 9.12 7.25 -6.64
CA VAL A 18 8.34 6.30 -5.83
C VAL A 18 8.62 6.51 -4.34
N ARG A 19 9.89 6.71 -3.98
CA ARG A 19 10.31 6.84 -2.58
C ARG A 19 10.10 8.24 -1.99
N HIS A 20 9.88 9.24 -2.82
CA HIS A 20 9.76 10.64 -2.39
C HIS A 20 8.76 10.84 -1.24
N PHE A 21 7.59 10.21 -1.31
CA PHE A 21 6.55 10.30 -0.30
C PHE A 21 6.57 9.18 0.77
N VAL A 22 7.66 8.41 0.83
CA VAL A 22 7.83 7.37 1.86
C VAL A 22 8.85 7.82 2.89
N ASP A 23 10.11 7.80 2.56
CA ASP A 23 11.21 8.24 3.40
C ASP A 23 12.30 9.00 2.61
N GLY A 24 12.07 9.21 1.32
CA GLY A 24 12.99 9.88 0.39
C GLY A 24 14.24 9.06 0.05
N LYS A 25 14.36 7.82 0.51
CA LYS A 25 15.55 6.99 0.33
C LYS A 25 15.27 5.84 -0.62
N LYS A 26 16.13 5.65 -1.62
CA LYS A 26 16.11 4.47 -2.47
C LYS A 26 16.36 3.23 -1.64
N GLN A 27 15.62 2.16 -1.90
CA GLN A 27 15.90 0.87 -1.28
C GLN A 27 16.94 0.09 -2.07
N THR A 28 17.79 -0.64 -1.33
CA THR A 28 18.67 -1.66 -1.88
C THR A 28 17.90 -2.92 -2.25
N TYR A 29 18.51 -3.79 -3.04
CA TYR A 29 17.94 -5.11 -3.35
C TYR A 29 17.66 -5.92 -2.07
N LYS A 30 18.60 -5.90 -1.11
CA LYS A 30 18.46 -6.60 0.18
C LYS A 30 17.26 -6.09 0.98
N GLN A 31 17.08 -4.77 1.05
CA GLN A 31 15.91 -4.18 1.73
C GLN A 31 14.59 -4.56 1.05
N SER A 32 14.58 -4.62 -0.28
CA SER A 32 13.41 -5.08 -1.04
C SER A 32 13.12 -6.56 -0.80
N GLU A 33 14.15 -7.39 -0.68
CA GLU A 33 14.02 -8.80 -0.29
C GLU A 33 13.45 -8.96 1.11
N GLU A 34 13.97 -8.23 2.09
CA GLU A 34 13.49 -8.24 3.47
C GLU A 34 12.01 -7.80 3.56
N TYR A 35 11.64 -6.77 2.79
CA TYR A 35 10.25 -6.34 2.70
C TYR A 35 9.32 -7.43 2.14
N ILE A 36 9.74 -8.14 1.10
CA ILE A 36 8.98 -9.25 0.53
C ILE A 36 8.87 -10.41 1.53
N LYS A 37 9.94 -10.74 2.25
CA LYS A 37 9.90 -11.75 3.32
C LYS A 37 8.92 -11.38 4.43
N LYS A 38 8.89 -10.10 4.85
CA LYS A 38 7.90 -9.60 5.81
C LYS A 38 6.47 -9.83 5.30
N ASN A 39 6.22 -9.57 4.02
CA ASN A 39 4.91 -9.80 3.43
C ASN A 39 4.53 -11.29 3.39
N ILE A 40 5.47 -12.18 3.07
CA ILE A 40 5.22 -13.63 3.08
C ILE A 40 4.83 -14.09 4.49
N LEU A 41 5.58 -13.68 5.50
CA LEU A 41 5.25 -13.97 6.89
C LEU A 41 3.88 -13.43 7.30
N SER A 42 3.48 -12.26 6.81
CA SER A 42 2.14 -11.71 7.05
C SER A 42 1.04 -12.60 6.47
N TYR A 43 1.24 -13.15 5.26
CA TYR A 43 0.29 -14.12 4.71
C TYR A 43 0.17 -15.37 5.58
N ASP A 44 1.28 -15.90 6.07
CA ASP A 44 1.30 -17.12 6.88
C ASP A 44 0.65 -16.90 8.26
N ASN A 45 0.90 -15.75 8.87
CA ASN A 45 0.43 -15.45 10.23
C ASN A 45 -1.00 -14.87 10.25
N ASN A 46 -1.33 -14.00 9.29
CA ASN A 46 -2.56 -13.18 9.33
C ASN A 46 -3.52 -13.50 8.17
N GLY A 47 -3.09 -14.28 7.19
CA GLY A 47 -3.87 -14.58 5.98
C GLY A 47 -3.91 -13.45 4.95
N PHE A 48 -3.17 -12.37 5.15
CA PHE A 48 -3.09 -11.24 4.23
C PHE A 48 -1.71 -10.56 4.26
N GLY A 49 -1.45 -9.76 3.23
CA GLY A 49 -0.24 -8.95 3.07
C GLY A 49 -0.41 -7.95 1.93
N ARG A 50 0.68 -7.35 1.47
CA ARG A 50 0.69 -6.53 0.26
C ARG A 50 0.70 -7.46 -0.96
N TYR A 51 -0.25 -7.30 -1.85
CA TYR A 51 -0.36 -8.08 -3.08
C TYR A 51 0.46 -7.44 -4.19
N ALA A 52 1.16 -8.25 -4.98
CA ALA A 52 1.79 -7.78 -6.20
C ALA A 52 0.72 -7.40 -7.23
N VAL A 53 0.81 -6.21 -7.78
CA VAL A 53 -0.09 -5.70 -8.81
C VAL A 53 0.60 -5.82 -10.17
N ARG A 54 -0.03 -6.56 -11.10
CA ARG A 54 0.52 -6.84 -12.42
C ARG A 54 -0.49 -6.56 -13.53
N PHE A 55 -0.01 -6.07 -14.65
CA PHE A 55 -0.84 -6.07 -15.85
C PHE A 55 -1.21 -7.49 -16.26
N LYS A 56 -2.49 -7.71 -16.55
CA LYS A 56 -2.98 -9.03 -16.99
C LYS A 56 -2.33 -9.47 -18.31
N LYS A 57 -2.14 -8.53 -19.24
CA LYS A 57 -1.66 -8.78 -20.59
C LYS A 57 -0.23 -9.30 -20.64
N ASN A 58 0.70 -8.63 -19.99
CA ASN A 58 2.14 -8.91 -20.09
C ASN A 58 2.79 -9.34 -18.78
N LYS A 59 1.99 -9.46 -17.69
CA LYS A 59 2.44 -9.83 -16.35
C LYS A 59 3.47 -8.88 -15.71
N GLN A 60 3.70 -7.72 -16.32
CA GLN A 60 4.62 -6.71 -15.77
C GLN A 60 4.16 -6.27 -14.38
N LEU A 61 5.07 -6.27 -13.42
CA LEU A 61 4.82 -5.72 -12.08
C LEU A 61 4.73 -4.20 -12.17
N ILE A 62 3.64 -3.63 -11.67
CA ILE A 62 3.39 -2.18 -11.64
C ILE A 62 3.31 -1.61 -10.24
N GLY A 63 3.35 -2.44 -9.22
CA GLY A 63 3.31 -1.99 -7.84
C GLY A 63 2.83 -3.06 -6.88
N MET A 64 2.40 -2.57 -5.73
CA MET A 64 1.77 -3.37 -4.69
C MET A 64 0.56 -2.66 -4.11
N CYS A 65 -0.37 -3.44 -3.55
CA CYS A 65 -1.50 -2.94 -2.78
C CYS A 65 -1.98 -4.02 -1.81
N GLY A 66 -2.33 -3.65 -0.59
CA GLY A 66 -2.84 -4.63 0.39
C GLY A 66 -2.76 -4.15 1.82
N PHE A 67 -2.72 -5.10 2.73
CA PHE A 67 -2.80 -4.86 4.16
C PHE A 67 -1.58 -5.42 4.88
N LEU A 68 -1.15 -4.75 5.94
CA LEU A 68 -0.20 -5.28 6.91
C LEU A 68 -0.72 -5.00 8.32
N GLU A 69 -0.50 -5.94 9.22
CA GLU A 69 -0.70 -5.69 10.63
C GLU A 69 0.54 -4.98 11.17
N GLU A 70 0.34 -3.79 11.69
CA GLU A 70 1.36 -2.95 12.30
C GLU A 70 0.97 -2.67 13.77
N ASP A 71 1.87 -2.13 14.56
CA ASP A 71 1.63 -1.85 15.98
C ASP A 71 0.43 -0.92 16.23
N TYR A 72 0.12 -0.08 15.24
CA TYR A 72 -1.01 0.86 15.29
C TYR A 72 -2.31 0.31 14.70
N GLY A 73 -2.32 -0.91 14.16
CA GLY A 73 -3.48 -1.58 13.59
C GLY A 73 -3.26 -2.08 12.16
N ILE A 74 -4.35 -2.40 11.46
CA ILE A 74 -4.30 -2.87 10.08
C ILE A 74 -4.05 -1.68 9.14
N ASP A 75 -2.88 -1.66 8.53
CA ASP A 75 -2.46 -0.63 7.58
C ASP A 75 -2.79 -1.02 6.14
N PHE A 76 -3.56 -0.17 5.46
CA PHE A 76 -3.84 -0.27 4.04
C PHE A 76 -2.85 0.59 3.26
N GLY A 77 -2.05 -0.03 2.42
CA GLY A 77 -1.03 0.68 1.66
C GLY A 77 -0.93 0.20 0.23
N TYR A 78 -0.49 1.11 -0.60
CA TYR A 78 -0.24 0.87 -2.02
C TYR A 78 0.92 1.71 -2.50
N ARG A 79 1.59 1.22 -3.52
CA ARG A 79 2.72 1.90 -4.16
C ARG A 79 2.83 1.39 -5.59
N TYR A 80 2.88 2.32 -6.54
CA TYR A 80 2.89 2.01 -7.96
C TYR A 80 4.05 2.68 -8.66
N THR A 81 4.53 2.05 -9.75
CA THR A 81 5.50 2.69 -10.66
C THR A 81 4.91 3.97 -11.28
N PRO A 82 5.74 5.02 -11.49
CA PRO A 82 5.26 6.30 -12.03
C PRO A 82 4.54 6.19 -13.38
N THR A 83 4.84 5.16 -14.18
CA THR A 83 4.23 4.96 -15.51
C THR A 83 2.72 4.75 -15.49
N VAL A 84 2.16 4.38 -14.33
CA VAL A 84 0.71 4.17 -14.17
C VAL A 84 0.03 5.26 -13.33
N TRP A 85 0.75 6.30 -12.96
CA TRP A 85 0.16 7.41 -12.22
C TRP A 85 -0.77 8.26 -13.09
N ARG A 86 -1.77 8.89 -12.47
CA ARG A 86 -2.72 9.83 -13.09
C ARG A 86 -3.61 9.26 -14.20
N ASN A 87 -3.76 7.94 -14.27
CA ASN A 87 -4.63 7.27 -15.25
C ASN A 87 -5.75 6.42 -14.63
N GLY A 88 -6.00 6.56 -13.32
CA GLY A 88 -7.07 5.85 -12.60
C GLY A 88 -6.71 4.44 -12.14
N ILE A 89 -5.63 3.83 -12.61
CA ILE A 89 -5.24 2.45 -12.26
C ILE A 89 -5.04 2.30 -10.75
N GLY A 90 -4.36 3.25 -10.11
CA GLY A 90 -4.12 3.20 -8.66
C GLY A 90 -5.41 3.16 -7.84
N PHE A 91 -6.40 3.95 -8.22
CA PHE A 91 -7.71 3.95 -7.58
C PHE A 91 -8.46 2.64 -7.80
N ASP A 92 -8.51 2.14 -9.04
CA ASP A 92 -9.23 0.91 -9.37
C ASP A 92 -8.66 -0.29 -8.61
N VAL A 93 -7.34 -0.41 -8.55
CA VAL A 93 -6.66 -1.46 -7.77
C VAL A 93 -6.94 -1.31 -6.27
N ALA A 94 -6.79 -0.11 -5.73
CA ALA A 94 -7.04 0.15 -4.31
C ALA A 94 -8.48 -0.19 -3.93
N LYS A 95 -9.47 0.19 -4.75
CA LYS A 95 -10.88 -0.16 -4.56
C LYS A 95 -11.12 -1.67 -4.58
N LEU A 96 -10.54 -2.37 -5.55
CA LEU A 96 -10.67 -3.83 -5.67
C LEU A 96 -10.10 -4.54 -4.42
N VAL A 97 -8.88 -4.17 -4.01
CA VAL A 97 -8.20 -4.79 -2.86
C VAL A 97 -8.90 -4.44 -1.55
N LEU A 98 -9.34 -3.19 -1.37
CA LEU A 98 -10.10 -2.79 -0.18
C LEU A 98 -11.41 -3.57 -0.06
N ASN A 99 -12.16 -3.71 -1.15
CA ASN A 99 -13.39 -4.51 -1.16
C ASN A 99 -13.13 -5.98 -0.79
N TYR A 100 -12.03 -6.56 -1.26
CA TYR A 100 -11.61 -7.89 -0.87
C TYR A 100 -11.31 -7.97 0.63
N GLY A 101 -10.57 -7.01 1.16
CA GLY A 101 -10.27 -6.91 2.59
C GLY A 101 -11.53 -6.87 3.47
N ILE A 102 -12.51 -6.05 3.09
CA ILE A 102 -13.76 -5.92 3.83
C ILE A 102 -14.62 -7.18 3.69
N LYS A 103 -14.84 -7.66 2.47
CA LYS A 103 -15.82 -8.75 2.21
C LYS A 103 -15.27 -10.13 2.54
N LYS A 104 -14.01 -10.42 2.25
CA LYS A 104 -13.39 -11.73 2.40
C LYS A 104 -12.57 -11.85 3.68
N LEU A 105 -11.72 -10.87 3.96
CA LEU A 105 -10.85 -10.90 5.14
C LEU A 105 -11.52 -10.34 6.40
N LYS A 106 -12.72 -9.74 6.26
CA LYS A 106 -13.50 -9.18 7.39
C LYS A 106 -12.75 -8.09 8.17
N LEU A 107 -11.97 -7.30 7.45
CA LEU A 107 -11.26 -6.15 8.02
C LEU A 107 -12.21 -4.95 8.10
N TYR A 108 -12.58 -4.55 9.32
CA TYR A 108 -13.59 -3.50 9.55
C TYR A 108 -13.03 -2.22 10.15
N LYS A 109 -11.78 -2.27 10.63
CA LYS A 109 -11.04 -1.10 11.12
C LYS A 109 -9.70 -1.06 10.38
N ILE A 110 -9.55 -0.11 9.50
CA ILE A 110 -8.40 -0.01 8.60
C ILE A 110 -7.84 1.38 8.69
N LEU A 111 -6.52 1.48 8.81
CA LEU A 111 -5.78 2.72 8.78
C LEU A 111 -5.01 2.85 7.47
N ALA A 112 -4.65 4.06 7.10
CA ALA A 112 -3.74 4.33 6.01
C ALA A 112 -2.93 5.58 6.32
N LEU A 113 -1.65 5.55 6.02
CA LEU A 113 -0.72 6.65 6.24
C LEU A 113 -0.26 7.21 4.90
N THR A 114 -0.28 8.53 4.76
CA THR A 114 0.21 9.18 3.54
C THR A 114 0.86 10.52 3.85
N HIS A 115 1.94 10.83 3.12
CA HIS A 115 2.60 12.13 3.18
C HIS A 115 1.61 13.25 2.86
N GLU A 116 1.72 14.40 3.56
CA GLU A 116 0.78 15.51 3.39
C GLU A 116 0.73 16.09 1.96
N ASP A 117 1.82 16.01 1.21
CA ASP A 117 1.92 16.48 -0.18
C ASP A 117 1.61 15.38 -1.22
N ASN A 118 1.34 14.15 -0.79
CA ASN A 118 0.96 13.08 -1.70
C ASN A 118 -0.53 13.19 -2.08
N HIS A 119 -0.86 14.22 -2.85
CA HIS A 119 -2.23 14.51 -3.25
C HIS A 119 -2.89 13.38 -4.02
N GLY A 120 -2.11 12.60 -4.77
CA GLY A 120 -2.62 11.41 -5.47
C GLY A 120 -3.15 10.35 -4.51
N SER A 121 -2.37 10.03 -3.47
CA SER A 121 -2.77 9.09 -2.41
C SER A 121 -3.93 9.62 -1.59
N ILE A 122 -3.91 10.90 -1.21
CA ILE A 122 -4.98 11.55 -0.45
C ILE A 122 -6.32 11.41 -1.19
N ARG A 123 -6.36 11.74 -2.49
CA ARG A 123 -7.58 11.62 -3.30
C ARG A 123 -8.09 10.18 -3.41
N ILE A 124 -7.21 9.20 -3.49
CA ILE A 124 -7.61 7.78 -3.50
C ILE A 124 -8.27 7.43 -2.18
N LEU A 125 -7.66 7.78 -1.05
CA LEU A 125 -8.20 7.48 0.28
C LEU A 125 -9.55 8.15 0.51
N GLU A 126 -9.69 9.44 0.16
CA GLU A 126 -10.95 10.16 0.27
C GLU A 126 -12.07 9.54 -0.58
N LYS A 127 -11.77 9.14 -1.83
CA LYS A 127 -12.72 8.44 -2.70
C LYS A 127 -13.09 7.03 -2.21
N LEU A 128 -12.30 6.45 -1.32
CA LEU A 128 -12.56 5.16 -0.68
C LEU A 128 -13.19 5.32 0.70
N ASP A 129 -13.70 6.51 1.02
CA ASP A 129 -14.39 6.86 2.26
C ASP A 129 -13.49 6.79 3.53
N PHE A 130 -12.18 6.83 3.36
CA PHE A 130 -11.29 7.05 4.48
C PHE A 130 -11.40 8.48 4.98
N ILE A 131 -11.46 8.63 6.30
CA ILE A 131 -11.55 9.93 6.97
C ILE A 131 -10.18 10.30 7.52
N LYS A 132 -9.71 11.51 7.17
CA LYS A 132 -8.50 12.09 7.73
C LYS A 132 -8.70 12.35 9.23
N LYS A 133 -7.79 11.85 10.05
CA LYS A 133 -7.82 12.02 11.51
C LYS A 133 -6.72 12.97 11.97
N ASN A 134 -5.52 12.47 12.10
CA ASN A 134 -4.40 13.18 12.71
C ASN A 134 -3.27 13.40 11.73
N LYS A 135 -2.38 14.32 12.08
CA LYS A 135 -1.07 14.48 11.44
C LYS A 135 0.01 14.04 12.43
N ILE A 136 0.96 13.26 11.97
CA ILE A 136 2.14 12.83 12.72
C ILE A 136 3.41 13.14 11.94
N ILE A 137 4.55 13.06 12.60
CA ILE A 137 5.85 13.08 11.92
C ILE A 137 6.34 11.64 11.81
N LEU A 138 6.49 11.16 10.57
CA LEU A 138 7.00 9.84 10.26
C LEU A 138 8.19 10.00 9.29
N HIS A 139 9.33 9.37 9.58
CA HIS A 139 10.56 9.53 8.79
C HIS A 139 10.93 11.00 8.53
N LYS A 140 10.76 11.87 9.53
CA LYS A 140 10.97 13.33 9.44
C LYS A 140 10.06 14.05 8.44
N GLN A 141 8.94 13.43 8.06
CA GLN A 141 7.96 13.98 7.12
C GLN A 141 6.59 14.08 7.78
N ASN A 142 5.85 15.14 7.47
CA ASN A 142 4.46 15.28 7.88
C ASN A 142 3.60 14.24 7.18
N THR A 143 2.92 13.43 7.96
CA THR A 143 2.13 12.29 7.47
C THR A 143 0.72 12.36 8.06
N TYR A 144 -0.29 12.25 7.20
CA TYR A 144 -1.67 12.11 7.63
C TYR A 144 -2.01 10.66 7.95
N ILE A 145 -2.77 10.49 9.03
CA ILE A 145 -3.44 9.22 9.35
C ILE A 145 -4.87 9.31 8.86
N PHE A 146 -5.25 8.37 8.02
CA PHE A 146 -6.61 8.15 7.56
C PHE A 146 -7.18 6.89 8.21
N LYS A 147 -8.48 6.88 8.46
CA LYS A 147 -9.19 5.77 9.08
C LYS A 147 -10.46 5.44 8.33
N LEU A 148 -10.70 4.14 8.14
CA LEU A 148 -11.95 3.59 7.66
C LEU A 148 -12.52 2.64 8.72
N GLU A 149 -13.75 2.90 9.14
CA GLU A 149 -14.52 2.03 10.03
C GLU A 149 -15.79 1.58 9.33
N ILE A 150 -15.92 0.27 9.15
CA ILE A 150 -17.12 -0.35 8.58
C ILE A 150 -17.98 -0.84 9.73
N LYS A 151 -19.23 -0.34 9.81
CA LYS A 151 -20.20 -0.86 10.76
C LYS A 151 -20.54 -2.30 10.39
N ASN A 152 -20.28 -3.22 11.30
CA ASN A 152 -20.67 -4.61 11.15
C ASN A 152 -22.18 -4.68 11.43
N ASN A 153 -22.99 -4.57 10.40
CA ASN A 153 -24.41 -4.91 10.54
C ASN A 153 -24.48 -6.44 10.66
N LYS A 154 -24.56 -6.91 11.90
CA LYS A 154 -24.89 -8.31 12.19
C LYS A 154 -26.32 -8.57 11.78
#